data_4f245c89e8ab7eaf1a8a3c2355da1079
#
_entry.id   4f245c89e8ab7eaf1a8a3c2355da1079
#
_cell.length_a   1.000
_cell.length_b   1.000
_cell.length_c   1.000
_cell.angle_alpha   90.00
_cell.angle_beta   90.00
_cell.angle_gamma   90.00
#
_symmetry.space_group_name_H-M   'P 1'
#
loop_
_entity.id
_entity.type
_entity.pdbx_description
1 polymer ?
#
loop_
_entity_poly.entity_id
_entity_poly.type
_entity_poly.pdbx_seq_one_letter_code
_entity_poly.pdbx_strand_id
1 'polypeptide(L)'
;MEMTSTRRAFLGGAAALAVWPSDVWGAAKRDAKRRKALPPSMVSVWENPDGTATDNVMVRRMCLDIAGRIPTEREAIDYVQSKDPAKREALAKKLLESKDFVDYWTMRFCDILRVKSEFPINLWPNAVYVYHARIRSFVESGETWEDFGRALLTSQGSDFRDAEVNFFRATDRRDPDGWAEAVAQTFLGISPADLDRKRKTSFASCLSNVRIKNTREWKEEVVYVDGTDRRPELCNMLFLQNRQAVADAFLMRMRRWIFGPGAPVKAAADSRITGVRDVLREIVLSPEYAAGSVSGGFPARRLDAEILDDAFCSLSGAKRNYQSPAPEPFSFLPPERPTVCIEDGSISSGFLSLFGRPARDTGLMDERGGDVTAKQRLYLFNSGDIHRKLGRLAIPQWKLADGSVNPYYRKTPPPKRIDGIYWRILSRAPSNHERKVIAELWSKRSNGGKNRKASFNELLRDVAWSIVNSKEFLYRI
;
A
#
# COMPACT_ATOMS: atom_id res chain seq x y z
N MET A 1 9.73 6.48 -30.37
CA MET A 1 9.19 7.85 -30.09
C MET A 1 10.31 8.61 -29.36
N GLU A 2 11.02 9.48 -30.07
CA GLU A 2 12.13 10.23 -29.54
C GLU A 2 11.66 11.20 -28.44
N MET A 3 12.35 11.18 -27.32
CA MET A 3 12.10 12.16 -26.26
C MET A 3 12.39 13.57 -26.79
N THR A 4 11.41 14.46 -26.71
CA THR A 4 11.61 15.85 -27.13
C THR A 4 12.77 16.48 -26.32
N SER A 5 13.53 17.39 -26.96
CA SER A 5 14.65 18.09 -26.32
C SER A 5 14.27 18.76 -25.01
N THR A 6 13.01 19.15 -24.85
CA THR A 6 12.44 19.76 -23.64
C THR A 6 12.29 18.79 -22.49
N ARG A 7 11.93 17.52 -22.75
CA ARG A 7 11.88 16.48 -21.71
C ARG A 7 13.28 16.13 -21.22
N ARG A 8 14.29 16.14 -22.11
CA ARG A 8 15.71 15.98 -21.73
C ARG A 8 16.22 17.15 -20.90
N ALA A 9 15.85 18.39 -21.24
CA ALA A 9 16.24 19.58 -20.45
C ALA A 9 15.54 19.62 -19.08
N PHE A 10 14.27 19.21 -19.00
CA PHE A 10 13.56 19.10 -17.73
C PHE A 10 14.13 17.97 -16.87
N LEU A 11 14.49 16.83 -17.45
CA LEU A 11 15.23 15.77 -16.75
C LEU A 11 16.63 16.25 -16.33
N GLY A 12 17.32 17.05 -17.12
CA GLY A 12 18.59 17.68 -16.76
C GLY A 12 18.45 18.67 -15.60
N GLY A 13 17.42 19.51 -15.61
CA GLY A 13 17.09 20.45 -14.53
C GLY A 13 16.36 19.78 -13.35
N ALA A 14 15.44 18.86 -13.64
CA ALA A 14 14.70 18.06 -12.66
C ALA A 14 15.46 16.78 -12.26
N ALA A 15 16.50 16.36 -12.99
CA ALA A 15 17.42 15.33 -12.56
C ALA A 15 18.23 15.77 -11.32
N ALA A 16 18.41 17.06 -11.13
CA ALA A 16 18.80 17.59 -9.82
C ALA A 16 17.71 17.33 -8.73
N LEU A 17 16.43 17.23 -9.12
CA LEU A 17 15.29 16.89 -8.24
C LEU A 17 15.03 15.38 -8.16
N ALA A 18 15.46 14.60 -9.15
CA ALA A 18 15.21 13.15 -9.26
C ALA A 18 16.40 12.28 -8.88
N VAL A 19 17.60 12.86 -8.74
CA VAL A 19 18.81 12.13 -8.36
C VAL A 19 19.00 12.17 -6.85
N TRP A 20 18.20 11.45 -6.14
CA TRP A 20 18.68 10.81 -4.94
C TRP A 20 19.74 9.80 -5.41
N PRO A 21 20.96 9.83 -4.88
CA PRO A 21 21.95 8.83 -5.29
C PRO A 21 21.38 7.45 -5.12
N SER A 22 21.52 6.61 -6.15
CA SER A 22 21.06 5.21 -6.14
C SER A 22 21.60 4.42 -4.95
N ASP A 23 22.65 4.94 -4.32
CA ASP A 23 23.41 4.32 -3.24
C ASP A 23 22.82 4.51 -1.84
N VAL A 24 21.76 5.33 -1.68
CA VAL A 24 21.07 5.48 -0.38
C VAL A 24 20.19 4.27 -0.05
N TRP A 25 19.87 3.43 -1.05
CA TRP A 25 18.76 2.47 -0.96
C TRP A 25 19.11 1.01 -1.24
N GLY A 26 20.32 0.58 -1.11
CA GLY A 26 20.52 -0.83 -1.40
C GLY A 26 21.94 -1.34 -1.44
N ALA A 27 22.85 -0.72 -0.77
CA ALA A 27 24.15 -1.32 -0.47
C ALA A 27 24.78 -0.59 0.72
N ALA A 28 24.33 -0.91 1.88
CA ALA A 28 25.07 -0.60 3.08
C ALA A 28 26.43 -1.31 2.99
N LYS A 29 27.49 -0.59 2.60
CA LYS A 29 28.90 -0.82 2.93
C LYS A 29 29.95 -0.56 1.85
N ARG A 30 29.64 -0.01 0.66
CA ARG A 30 30.69 0.40 -0.27
C ARG A 30 30.46 1.84 -0.76
N ASP A 31 31.38 2.74 -0.42
CA ASP A 31 31.52 4.15 -0.87
C ASP A 31 30.81 5.28 -0.10
N ALA A 32 31.12 5.41 1.21
CA ALA A 32 30.80 6.65 1.96
C ALA A 32 31.52 7.92 1.42
N LYS A 33 32.47 7.81 0.51
CA LYS A 33 33.30 8.93 0.01
C LYS A 33 32.78 9.67 -1.23
N ARG A 34 31.66 9.27 -1.84
CA ARG A 34 31.14 9.90 -3.09
C ARG A 34 29.74 10.46 -3.03
N ARG A 35 29.13 10.54 -1.85
CA ARG A 35 27.78 11.12 -1.72
C ARG A 35 27.86 12.65 -1.84
N LYS A 36 27.48 13.22 -3.00
CA LYS A 36 27.16 14.63 -3.06
C LYS A 36 25.92 14.84 -2.18
N ALA A 37 26.07 15.55 -1.07
CA ALA A 37 24.95 15.94 -0.22
C ALA A 37 23.94 16.73 -1.05
N LEU A 38 22.65 16.50 -0.80
CA LEU A 38 21.60 17.30 -1.42
C LEU A 38 21.75 18.77 -0.99
N PRO A 39 21.46 19.73 -1.90
CA PRO A 39 21.48 21.13 -1.52
C PRO A 39 20.51 21.37 -0.34
N PRO A 40 20.89 22.19 0.66
CA PRO A 40 20.02 22.49 1.81
C PRO A 40 18.62 22.97 1.43
N SER A 41 18.49 23.72 0.34
CA SER A 41 17.20 24.17 -0.21
C SER A 41 16.29 23.04 -0.71
N MET A 42 16.83 21.87 -0.99
CA MET A 42 16.05 20.69 -1.34
C MET A 42 15.69 19.87 -0.09
N VAL A 43 16.61 19.76 0.86
CA VAL A 43 16.36 19.02 2.12
C VAL A 43 15.19 19.64 2.87
N SER A 44 15.12 20.97 2.95
CA SER A 44 14.05 21.72 3.64
C SER A 44 12.63 21.50 3.10
N VAL A 45 12.49 20.86 1.95
CA VAL A 45 11.18 20.48 1.42
C VAL A 45 10.64 19.22 2.13
N TRP A 46 11.51 18.33 2.58
CA TRP A 46 11.15 17.04 3.13
C TRP A 46 11.43 16.88 4.62
N GLU A 47 12.39 17.64 5.13
CA GLU A 47 12.88 17.49 6.49
C GLU A 47 13.16 18.86 7.12
N ASN A 48 12.71 19.03 8.36
CA ASN A 48 12.96 20.20 9.19
C ASN A 48 14.42 20.21 9.70
N PRO A 49 14.93 21.35 10.17
CA PRO A 49 16.28 21.44 10.73
C PRO A 49 16.54 20.53 11.94
N ASP A 50 15.48 20.14 12.67
CA ASP A 50 15.54 19.24 13.80
C ASP A 50 15.55 17.75 13.41
N GLY A 51 15.57 17.44 12.12
CA GLY A 51 15.56 16.07 11.61
C GLY A 51 14.18 15.42 11.55
N THR A 52 13.10 16.17 11.80
CA THR A 52 11.73 15.66 11.66
C THR A 52 11.19 15.86 10.23
N ALA A 53 10.21 15.05 9.85
CA ALA A 53 9.52 15.21 8.58
C ALA A 53 8.73 16.53 8.54
N THR A 54 8.72 17.21 7.39
CA THR A 54 7.90 18.40 7.18
C THR A 54 6.41 18.03 7.12
N ASP A 55 5.52 19.01 7.32
CA ASP A 55 4.07 18.81 7.31
C ASP A 55 3.55 18.16 6.01
N ASN A 56 4.06 18.55 4.87
CA ASN A 56 3.68 17.96 3.58
C ASN A 56 4.11 16.48 3.46
N VAL A 57 5.26 16.12 3.99
CA VAL A 57 5.68 14.71 4.09
C VAL A 57 4.80 13.97 5.09
N MET A 58 4.52 14.56 6.24
CA MET A 58 3.73 13.95 7.30
C MET A 58 2.30 13.62 6.84
N VAL A 59 1.58 14.57 6.25
CA VAL A 59 0.20 14.31 5.77
C VAL A 59 0.18 13.22 4.70
N ARG A 60 1.15 13.24 3.78
CA ARG A 60 1.27 12.22 2.74
C ARG A 60 1.59 10.84 3.33
N ARG A 61 2.57 10.77 4.24
CA ARG A 61 2.96 9.53 4.93
C ARG A 61 1.78 8.91 5.67
N MET A 62 1.06 9.72 6.46
CA MET A 62 -0.10 9.23 7.23
C MET A 62 -1.22 8.73 6.33
N CYS A 63 -1.56 9.42 5.23
CA CYS A 63 -2.57 8.96 4.29
C CYS A 63 -2.15 7.65 3.60
N LEU A 64 -0.87 7.49 3.25
CA LEU A 64 -0.35 6.28 2.64
C LEU A 64 -0.34 5.08 3.60
N ASP A 65 0.05 5.30 4.86
CA ASP A 65 0.24 4.23 5.84
C ASP A 65 -1.05 3.81 6.54
N ILE A 66 -1.97 4.74 6.76
CA ILE A 66 -3.23 4.47 7.45
C ILE A 66 -4.34 4.13 6.44
N ALA A 67 -4.45 4.91 5.36
CA ALA A 67 -5.57 4.83 4.43
C ALA A 67 -5.22 4.26 3.05
N GLY A 68 -3.95 3.89 2.80
CA GLY A 68 -3.52 3.27 1.54
C GLY A 68 -3.69 4.15 0.30
N ARG A 69 -3.74 5.47 0.44
CA ARG A 69 -3.91 6.43 -0.66
C ARG A 69 -3.09 7.70 -0.48
N ILE A 70 -2.90 8.43 -1.56
CA ILE A 70 -2.39 9.81 -1.47
C ILE A 70 -3.46 10.73 -0.87
N PRO A 71 -3.08 11.82 -0.15
CA PRO A 71 -4.05 12.79 0.33
C PRO A 71 -4.71 13.53 -0.84
N THR A 72 -5.93 13.98 -0.65
CA THR A 72 -6.56 14.95 -1.55
C THR A 72 -5.87 16.30 -1.45
N GLU A 73 -5.98 17.13 -2.49
CA GLU A 73 -5.45 18.51 -2.49
C GLU A 73 -5.89 19.27 -1.24
N ARG A 74 -7.18 19.17 -0.88
CA ARG A 74 -7.74 19.86 0.27
C ARG A 74 -7.16 19.35 1.60
N GLU A 75 -7.10 18.02 1.80
CA GLU A 75 -6.49 17.43 3.00
C GLU A 75 -5.05 17.88 3.19
N ALA A 76 -4.27 17.93 2.10
CA ALA A 76 -2.89 18.38 2.16
C ALA A 76 -2.78 19.85 2.53
N ILE A 77 -3.57 20.73 1.89
CA ILE A 77 -3.58 22.17 2.16
C ILE A 77 -4.03 22.45 3.59
N ASP A 78 -5.16 21.89 4.03
CA ASP A 78 -5.74 22.08 5.36
C ASP A 78 -4.73 21.68 6.46
N TYR A 79 -4.04 20.52 6.28
CA TYR A 79 -3.05 20.05 7.23
C TYR A 79 -1.80 20.93 7.29
N VAL A 80 -1.24 21.30 6.13
CA VAL A 80 -0.01 22.10 6.05
C VAL A 80 -0.22 23.53 6.55
N GLN A 81 -1.42 24.10 6.33
CA GLN A 81 -1.75 25.45 6.80
C GLN A 81 -2.20 25.50 8.26
N SER A 82 -2.56 24.37 8.84
CA SER A 82 -2.99 24.30 10.25
C SER A 82 -1.83 24.61 11.19
N LYS A 83 -2.08 25.50 12.15
CA LYS A 83 -1.16 25.85 13.25
C LYS A 83 -1.47 25.07 14.53
N ASP A 84 -2.47 24.18 14.51
CA ASP A 84 -2.84 23.37 15.66
C ASP A 84 -1.72 22.39 16.00
N PRO A 85 -1.15 22.40 17.22
CA PRO A 85 -0.13 21.44 17.63
C PRO A 85 -0.66 20.01 17.67
N ALA A 86 -1.98 19.80 17.85
CA ALA A 86 -2.62 18.50 17.85
C ALA A 86 -3.03 17.99 16.45
N LYS A 87 -2.70 18.71 15.37
CA LYS A 87 -3.12 18.37 14.00
C LYS A 87 -2.75 16.95 13.57
N ARG A 88 -1.62 16.43 14.04
CA ARG A 88 -1.17 15.07 13.73
C ARG A 88 -2.07 14.02 14.38
N GLU A 89 -2.43 14.22 15.64
CA GLU A 89 -3.36 13.32 16.35
C GLU A 89 -4.76 13.38 15.74
N ALA A 90 -5.24 14.59 15.43
CA ALA A 90 -6.53 14.80 14.78
C ALA A 90 -6.59 14.10 13.40
N LEU A 91 -5.53 14.19 12.60
CA LEU A 91 -5.45 13.50 11.33
C LEU A 91 -5.38 11.98 11.51
N ALA A 92 -4.59 11.48 12.47
CA ALA A 92 -4.52 10.06 12.78
C ALA A 92 -5.91 9.50 13.14
N LYS A 93 -6.63 10.17 14.03
CA LYS A 93 -8.00 9.79 14.42
C LYS A 93 -8.92 9.74 13.21
N LYS A 94 -8.97 10.81 12.40
CA LYS A 94 -9.81 10.90 11.21
C LYS A 94 -9.54 9.76 10.22
N LEU A 95 -8.26 9.44 9.96
CA LEU A 95 -7.88 8.40 9.01
C LEU A 95 -8.19 7.00 9.56
N LEU A 96 -7.93 6.73 10.85
CA LEU A 96 -8.23 5.45 11.50
C LEU A 96 -9.73 5.14 11.58
N GLU A 97 -10.58 6.16 11.57
CA GLU A 97 -12.05 6.03 11.54
C GLU A 97 -12.61 5.96 10.09
N SER A 98 -11.77 6.12 9.07
CA SER A 98 -12.21 6.16 7.68
C SER A 98 -12.46 4.77 7.09
N LYS A 99 -13.32 4.74 6.05
CA LYS A 99 -13.51 3.53 5.22
C LYS A 99 -12.22 3.12 4.52
N ASP A 100 -11.40 4.07 4.11
CA ASP A 100 -10.13 3.81 3.41
C ASP A 100 -9.17 3.02 4.30
N PHE A 101 -9.15 3.28 5.62
CA PHE A 101 -8.42 2.48 6.60
C PHE A 101 -8.86 1.01 6.56
N VAL A 102 -10.19 0.79 6.64
CA VAL A 102 -10.73 -0.57 6.64
C VAL A 102 -10.37 -1.30 5.35
N ASP A 103 -10.55 -0.66 4.19
CA ASP A 103 -10.24 -1.24 2.88
C ASP A 103 -8.76 -1.61 2.76
N TYR A 104 -7.86 -0.69 3.13
CA TYR A 104 -6.42 -0.90 3.02
C TYR A 104 -5.88 -1.98 3.96
N TRP A 105 -6.29 -1.97 5.21
CA TRP A 105 -5.81 -2.95 6.19
C TRP A 105 -6.44 -4.32 5.98
N THR A 106 -7.68 -4.39 5.48
CA THR A 106 -8.26 -5.65 5.02
C THR A 106 -7.39 -6.28 3.92
N MET A 107 -6.97 -5.51 2.92
CA MET A 107 -6.06 -5.98 1.87
C MET A 107 -4.76 -6.56 2.46
N ARG A 108 -4.16 -5.89 3.46
CA ARG A 108 -2.94 -6.34 4.13
C ARG A 108 -3.13 -7.68 4.86
N PHE A 109 -4.25 -7.85 5.56
CA PHE A 109 -4.54 -9.11 6.22
C PHE A 109 -4.91 -10.22 5.22
N CYS A 110 -5.55 -9.89 4.11
CA CYS A 110 -5.79 -10.84 3.03
C CYS A 110 -4.49 -11.39 2.43
N ASP A 111 -3.41 -10.60 2.39
CA ASP A 111 -2.11 -11.08 1.92
C ASP A 111 -1.56 -12.21 2.82
N ILE A 112 -1.56 -12.00 4.14
CA ILE A 112 -1.04 -13.00 5.09
C ILE A 112 -1.98 -14.18 5.34
N LEU A 113 -3.28 -13.99 5.11
CA LEU A 113 -4.30 -15.04 5.24
C LEU A 113 -4.60 -15.74 3.91
N ARG A 114 -3.83 -15.44 2.87
CA ARG A 114 -3.84 -16.13 1.57
C ARG A 114 -5.22 -16.16 0.89
N VAL A 115 -5.91 -15.02 0.85
CA VAL A 115 -7.24 -14.91 0.24
C VAL A 115 -7.11 -14.91 -1.28
N LYS A 116 -7.29 -16.09 -1.89
CA LYS A 116 -7.08 -16.34 -3.31
C LYS A 116 -7.96 -17.48 -3.84
N SER A 117 -8.62 -17.25 -4.98
CA SER A 117 -9.52 -18.25 -5.57
C SER A 117 -8.81 -19.35 -6.33
N GLU A 118 -7.63 -19.08 -6.89
CA GLU A 118 -6.89 -19.96 -7.79
C GLU A 118 -5.76 -20.73 -7.10
N PHE A 119 -5.19 -21.68 -7.85
CA PHE A 119 -4.03 -22.45 -7.44
C PHE A 119 -2.86 -21.52 -6.94
N PRO A 120 -2.10 -21.90 -5.90
CA PRO A 120 -2.17 -23.17 -5.13
C PRO A 120 -3.25 -23.19 -4.03
N ILE A 121 -3.89 -22.08 -3.71
CA ILE A 121 -4.80 -21.94 -2.57
C ILE A 121 -6.19 -22.54 -2.86
N ASN A 122 -6.78 -22.24 -4.01
CA ASN A 122 -8.05 -22.81 -4.48
C ASN A 122 -9.26 -22.60 -3.55
N LEU A 123 -9.46 -21.36 -3.07
CA LEU A 123 -10.65 -21.05 -2.26
C LEU A 123 -11.95 -21.01 -3.06
N TRP A 124 -11.88 -20.72 -4.35
CA TRP A 124 -13.02 -20.36 -5.19
C TRP A 124 -13.65 -18.99 -4.83
N PRO A 125 -14.21 -18.22 -5.78
CA PRO A 125 -14.69 -16.86 -5.52
C PRO A 125 -15.68 -16.72 -4.37
N ASN A 126 -16.65 -17.67 -4.21
CA ASN A 126 -17.63 -17.58 -3.12
C ASN A 126 -16.96 -17.60 -1.74
N ALA A 127 -16.03 -18.52 -1.53
CA ALA A 127 -15.27 -18.61 -0.27
C ALA A 127 -14.32 -17.38 -0.10
N VAL A 128 -13.73 -16.87 -1.18
CA VAL A 128 -12.94 -15.63 -1.16
C VAL A 128 -13.77 -14.47 -0.64
N TYR A 129 -14.98 -14.25 -1.16
CA TYR A 129 -15.86 -13.16 -0.72
C TYR A 129 -16.24 -13.28 0.76
N VAL A 130 -16.62 -14.47 1.19
CA VAL A 130 -17.01 -14.71 2.58
C VAL A 130 -15.82 -14.51 3.53
N TYR A 131 -14.65 -15.04 3.17
CA TYR A 131 -13.43 -14.90 3.98
C TYR A 131 -12.94 -13.46 4.03
N HIS A 132 -12.91 -12.77 2.89
CA HIS A 132 -12.59 -11.35 2.83
C HIS A 132 -13.54 -10.51 3.69
N ALA A 133 -14.85 -10.77 3.64
CA ALA A 133 -15.84 -10.06 4.45
C ALA A 133 -15.58 -10.24 5.95
N ARG A 134 -15.19 -11.44 6.39
CA ARG A 134 -14.82 -11.71 7.78
C ARG A 134 -13.56 -10.97 8.22
N ILE A 135 -12.53 -10.97 7.36
CA ILE A 135 -11.29 -10.21 7.61
C ILE A 135 -11.59 -8.71 7.67
N ARG A 136 -12.47 -8.23 6.80
CA ARG A 136 -12.94 -6.84 6.82
C ARG A 136 -13.63 -6.50 8.14
N SER A 137 -14.54 -7.36 8.60
CA SER A 137 -15.23 -7.20 9.89
C SER A 137 -14.23 -7.14 11.07
N PHE A 138 -13.19 -7.98 11.07
CA PHE A 138 -12.11 -7.92 12.06
C PHE A 138 -11.43 -6.54 12.10
N VAL A 139 -11.06 -5.98 10.95
CA VAL A 139 -10.43 -4.65 10.89
C VAL A 139 -11.40 -3.54 11.30
N GLU A 140 -12.66 -3.63 10.91
CA GLU A 140 -13.69 -2.62 11.11
C GLU A 140 -14.19 -2.57 12.55
N SER A 141 -14.44 -3.72 13.17
CA SER A 141 -14.99 -3.80 14.53
C SER A 141 -13.99 -3.45 15.63
N GLY A 142 -12.69 -3.52 15.35
CA GLY A 142 -11.64 -3.41 16.37
C GLY A 142 -11.51 -4.67 17.24
N GLU A 143 -12.00 -5.80 16.75
CA GLU A 143 -11.79 -7.13 17.35
C GLU A 143 -10.30 -7.37 17.61
N THR A 144 -9.97 -8.05 18.72
CA THR A 144 -8.58 -8.34 19.04
C THR A 144 -8.01 -9.42 18.13
N TRP A 145 -6.68 -9.40 17.92
CA TRP A 145 -6.00 -10.45 17.16
C TRP A 145 -6.15 -11.83 17.81
N GLU A 146 -6.26 -11.86 19.14
CA GLU A 146 -6.53 -13.09 19.89
C GLU A 146 -7.92 -13.66 19.59
N ASP A 147 -8.98 -12.84 19.70
CA ASP A 147 -10.35 -13.30 19.47
C ASP A 147 -10.55 -13.75 18.03
N PHE A 148 -10.03 -12.97 17.07
CA PHE A 148 -10.03 -13.34 15.67
C PHE A 148 -9.28 -14.67 15.43
N GLY A 149 -8.10 -14.84 16.05
CA GLY A 149 -7.32 -16.06 15.93
C GLY A 149 -8.03 -17.28 16.53
N ARG A 150 -8.69 -17.12 17.69
CA ARG A 150 -9.52 -18.18 18.28
C ARG A 150 -10.66 -18.57 17.35
N ALA A 151 -11.36 -17.61 16.77
CA ALA A 151 -12.42 -17.85 15.81
C ALA A 151 -11.91 -18.64 14.59
N LEU A 152 -10.78 -18.24 14.00
CA LEU A 152 -10.18 -18.94 12.86
C LEU A 152 -9.82 -20.41 13.18
N LEU A 153 -9.27 -20.66 14.38
CA LEU A 153 -8.75 -21.97 14.74
C LEU A 153 -9.83 -22.95 15.23
N THR A 154 -10.97 -22.49 15.74
CA THR A 154 -11.99 -23.35 16.33
C THR A 154 -13.26 -23.48 15.51
N SER A 155 -13.42 -22.71 14.44
CA SER A 155 -14.62 -22.76 13.59
C SER A 155 -14.76 -24.09 12.86
N GLN A 156 -16.02 -24.46 12.58
CA GLN A 156 -16.43 -25.61 11.77
C GLN A 156 -17.58 -25.19 10.87
N GLY A 157 -17.76 -25.89 9.77
CA GLY A 157 -18.90 -25.67 8.86
C GLY A 157 -18.48 -25.48 7.40
N SER A 158 -19.37 -24.87 6.64
CA SER A 158 -19.21 -24.66 5.20
C SER A 158 -18.33 -23.44 4.91
N ASP A 159 -17.40 -23.57 3.98
CA ASP A 159 -16.54 -22.50 3.49
C ASP A 159 -17.31 -21.32 2.85
N PHE A 160 -18.54 -21.55 2.40
CA PHE A 160 -19.41 -20.52 1.83
C PHE A 160 -20.28 -19.80 2.88
N ARG A 161 -20.32 -20.26 4.12
CA ARG A 161 -21.17 -19.75 5.20
C ARG A 161 -20.40 -19.39 6.46
N ASP A 162 -19.47 -20.25 6.84
CA ASP A 162 -18.67 -20.14 8.06
C ASP A 162 -17.27 -19.64 7.67
N ALA A 163 -17.13 -18.35 7.52
CA ALA A 163 -15.98 -17.68 6.90
C ALA A 163 -14.63 -18.10 7.46
N GLU A 164 -14.55 -18.31 8.77
CA GLU A 164 -13.32 -18.62 9.52
C GLU A 164 -12.70 -19.96 9.11
N VAL A 165 -13.51 -20.94 8.66
CA VAL A 165 -13.01 -22.26 8.23
C VAL A 165 -12.07 -22.16 7.03
N ASN A 166 -12.14 -21.04 6.28
CA ASN A 166 -11.27 -20.80 5.15
C ASN A 166 -9.80 -20.65 5.54
N PHE A 167 -9.47 -20.42 6.81
CA PHE A 167 -8.10 -20.48 7.30
C PHE A 167 -7.44 -21.84 7.04
N PHE A 168 -8.16 -22.94 7.27
CA PHE A 168 -7.67 -24.31 7.00
C PHE A 168 -7.62 -24.64 5.51
N ARG A 169 -8.45 -23.99 4.70
CA ARG A 169 -8.49 -24.16 3.26
C ARG A 169 -7.47 -23.32 2.51
N ALA A 170 -7.12 -22.15 3.07
CA ALA A 170 -6.16 -21.19 2.50
C ALA A 170 -4.70 -21.63 2.73
N THR A 171 -4.40 -22.89 2.46
CA THR A 171 -3.06 -23.49 2.53
C THR A 171 -2.85 -24.41 1.33
N ASP A 172 -1.63 -24.49 0.84
CA ASP A 172 -1.23 -25.41 -0.22
C ASP A 172 -1.26 -26.86 0.26
N ARG A 173 -0.90 -27.07 1.54
CA ARG A 173 -0.95 -28.36 2.24
C ARG A 173 -2.08 -28.37 3.24
N ARG A 174 -3.14 -29.13 2.91
CA ARG A 174 -4.35 -29.29 3.73
C ARG A 174 -4.24 -30.53 4.64
N ASP A 175 -3.17 -30.58 5.42
CA ASP A 175 -2.85 -31.61 6.39
C ASP A 175 -2.42 -30.99 7.73
N PRO A 176 -2.37 -31.76 8.84
CA PRO A 176 -2.01 -31.24 10.14
C PRO A 176 -0.66 -30.50 10.18
N ASP A 177 0.33 -30.96 9.40
CA ASP A 177 1.65 -30.35 9.32
C ASP A 177 1.61 -29.00 8.60
N GLY A 178 0.91 -28.91 7.46
CA GLY A 178 0.74 -27.66 6.72
C GLY A 178 -0.07 -26.63 7.52
N TRP A 179 -1.10 -27.08 8.24
CA TRP A 179 -1.85 -26.20 9.14
C TRP A 179 -1.01 -25.71 10.32
N ALA A 180 -0.14 -26.57 10.90
CA ALA A 180 0.78 -26.17 11.96
C ALA A 180 1.78 -25.08 11.48
N GLU A 181 2.28 -25.21 10.26
CA GLU A 181 3.12 -24.18 9.60
C GLU A 181 2.35 -22.88 9.41
N ALA A 182 1.13 -22.95 8.90
CA ALA A 182 0.27 -21.77 8.71
C ALA A 182 -0.05 -21.06 10.03
N VAL A 183 -0.31 -21.81 11.11
CA VAL A 183 -0.52 -21.27 12.46
C VAL A 183 0.73 -20.56 12.98
N ALA A 184 1.90 -21.20 12.91
CA ALA A 184 3.15 -20.59 13.36
C ALA A 184 3.50 -19.30 12.58
N GLN A 185 3.31 -19.34 11.27
CA GLN A 185 3.54 -18.18 10.41
C GLN A 185 2.57 -17.03 10.72
N THR A 186 1.29 -17.35 10.87
CA THR A 186 0.24 -16.34 11.05
C THR A 186 0.31 -15.70 12.44
N PHE A 187 0.49 -16.49 13.50
CA PHE A 187 0.37 -15.99 14.87
C PHE A 187 1.72 -15.72 15.55
N LEU A 188 2.78 -16.43 15.18
CA LEU A 188 4.10 -16.24 15.78
C LEU A 188 5.11 -15.60 14.85
N GLY A 189 4.76 -15.35 13.58
CA GLY A 189 5.66 -14.77 12.59
C GLY A 189 6.87 -15.65 12.24
N ILE A 190 6.78 -16.96 12.51
CA ILE A 190 7.83 -17.94 12.25
C ILE A 190 7.61 -18.52 10.85
N SER A 191 8.63 -18.43 10.00
CA SER A 191 8.52 -19.04 8.67
C SER A 191 8.48 -20.58 8.76
N PRO A 192 7.91 -21.29 7.77
CA PRO A 192 7.94 -22.76 7.75
C PRO A 192 9.36 -23.34 7.83
N ALA A 193 10.35 -22.64 7.25
CA ALA A 193 11.75 -23.07 7.27
C ALA A 193 12.40 -22.94 8.67
N ASP A 194 11.93 -21.98 9.48
CA ASP A 194 12.47 -21.69 10.82
C ASP A 194 11.68 -22.36 11.94
N LEU A 195 10.60 -23.06 11.61
CA LEU A 195 9.74 -23.73 12.59
C LEU A 195 10.40 -24.99 13.13
N ASP A 196 10.72 -24.99 14.42
CA ASP A 196 11.32 -26.13 15.07
C ASP A 196 10.38 -27.37 15.08
N ARG A 197 10.99 -28.56 14.97
CA ARG A 197 10.25 -29.83 14.85
C ARG A 197 9.32 -30.10 16.05
N LYS A 198 9.75 -29.77 17.26
CA LYS A 198 8.96 -30.03 18.47
C LYS A 198 7.67 -29.21 18.46
N ARG A 199 7.78 -27.92 18.15
CA ARG A 199 6.63 -27.01 18.06
C ARG A 199 5.70 -27.41 16.91
N LYS A 200 6.25 -27.73 15.75
CA LYS A 200 5.46 -28.23 14.61
C LYS A 200 4.65 -29.46 14.99
N THR A 201 5.29 -30.48 15.57
CA THR A 201 4.62 -31.71 16.00
C THR A 201 3.55 -31.44 17.06
N SER A 202 3.80 -30.54 18.00
CA SER A 202 2.83 -30.16 19.03
C SER A 202 1.58 -29.52 18.42
N PHE A 203 1.76 -28.56 17.51
CA PHE A 203 0.63 -27.90 16.82
C PHE A 203 -0.13 -28.88 15.92
N ALA A 204 0.58 -29.68 15.13
CA ALA A 204 -0.01 -30.68 14.25
C ALA A 204 -0.83 -31.73 15.04
N SER A 205 -0.38 -32.11 16.24
CA SER A 205 -1.14 -33.05 17.09
C SER A 205 -2.49 -32.48 17.53
N CYS A 206 -2.60 -31.16 17.75
CA CYS A 206 -3.87 -30.52 18.08
C CYS A 206 -4.81 -30.41 16.86
N LEU A 207 -4.27 -30.47 15.65
CA LEU A 207 -5.00 -30.37 14.40
C LEU A 207 -5.24 -31.71 13.72
N SER A 208 -4.78 -32.80 14.33
CA SER A 208 -4.80 -34.14 13.75
C SER A 208 -6.21 -34.70 13.44
N ASN A 209 -7.24 -34.17 14.09
CA ASN A 209 -8.64 -34.58 13.89
C ASN A 209 -9.43 -33.63 12.98
N VAL A 210 -8.82 -32.55 12.49
CA VAL A 210 -9.47 -31.68 11.50
C VAL A 210 -9.59 -32.42 10.17
N ARG A 211 -10.74 -32.33 9.54
CA ARG A 211 -11.06 -32.96 8.26
C ARG A 211 -11.75 -31.96 7.35
N ILE A 212 -11.56 -32.14 6.05
CA ILE A 212 -12.27 -31.42 5.00
C ILE A 212 -12.98 -32.42 4.10
N LYS A 213 -14.25 -32.19 3.81
CA LYS A 213 -15.04 -32.99 2.88
C LYS A 213 -15.79 -32.11 1.89
N ASN A 214 -15.93 -32.59 0.66
CA ASN A 214 -16.80 -31.98 -0.34
C ASN A 214 -18.26 -32.18 0.02
N THR A 215 -19.09 -31.23 -0.39
CA THR A 215 -20.55 -31.37 -0.35
C THR A 215 -21.10 -31.72 -1.74
N ARG A 216 -22.44 -31.71 -1.91
CA ARG A 216 -23.08 -31.82 -3.22
C ARG A 216 -23.11 -30.50 -3.98
N GLU A 217 -22.91 -29.37 -3.28
CA GLU A 217 -22.80 -28.05 -3.86
C GLU A 217 -21.42 -27.89 -4.54
N TRP A 218 -21.41 -27.29 -5.72
CA TRP A 218 -20.19 -27.19 -6.51
C TRP A 218 -19.15 -26.29 -5.81
N LYS A 219 -17.96 -26.86 -5.60
CA LYS A 219 -16.83 -26.20 -4.92
C LYS A 219 -17.06 -25.90 -3.43
N GLU A 220 -18.19 -26.28 -2.85
CA GLU A 220 -18.39 -26.16 -1.41
C GLU A 220 -17.67 -27.29 -0.67
N GLU A 221 -16.94 -26.92 0.36
CA GLU A 221 -16.26 -27.85 1.29
C GLU A 221 -16.68 -27.56 2.73
N VAL A 222 -16.75 -28.60 3.54
CA VAL A 222 -17.04 -28.48 4.98
C VAL A 222 -15.82 -28.87 5.78
N VAL A 223 -15.39 -28.00 6.68
CA VAL A 223 -14.37 -28.28 7.69
C VAL A 223 -15.06 -28.79 8.96
N TYR A 224 -14.63 -29.94 9.48
CA TYR A 224 -15.18 -30.53 10.68
C TYR A 224 -14.10 -31.25 11.48
N VAL A 225 -14.41 -31.62 12.72
CA VAL A 225 -13.53 -32.41 13.58
C VAL A 225 -14.07 -33.83 13.67
N ASP A 226 -13.21 -34.81 13.40
CA ASP A 226 -13.50 -36.23 13.51
C ASP A 226 -12.84 -36.79 14.78
N GLY A 227 -13.64 -36.97 15.84
CA GLY A 227 -13.17 -37.37 17.16
C GLY A 227 -12.99 -36.20 18.15
N THR A 228 -11.99 -36.31 19.02
CA THR A 228 -11.75 -35.29 20.06
C THR A 228 -11.20 -33.99 19.47
N ASP A 229 -11.89 -32.88 19.74
CA ASP A 229 -11.42 -31.54 19.34
C ASP A 229 -10.34 -31.03 20.29
N ARG A 230 -9.11 -30.98 19.79
CA ARG A 230 -7.94 -30.47 20.52
C ARG A 230 -7.53 -29.05 20.11
N ARG A 231 -8.29 -28.38 19.25
CA ARG A 231 -8.01 -27.00 18.83
C ARG A 231 -8.09 -25.98 19.97
N PRO A 232 -8.97 -26.15 21.00
CA PRO A 232 -8.90 -25.33 22.20
C PRO A 232 -7.57 -25.42 22.94
N GLU A 233 -6.89 -26.59 22.95
CA GLU A 233 -5.55 -26.72 23.51
C GLU A 233 -4.53 -25.91 22.72
N LEU A 234 -4.59 -25.92 21.40
CA LEU A 234 -3.76 -25.07 20.54
C LEU A 234 -3.98 -23.58 20.82
N CYS A 235 -5.25 -23.16 20.95
CA CYS A 235 -5.57 -21.79 21.35
C CYS A 235 -4.96 -21.40 22.71
N ASN A 236 -4.99 -22.32 23.68
CA ASN A 236 -4.35 -22.08 24.98
C ASN A 236 -2.82 -21.99 24.86
N MET A 237 -2.20 -22.85 24.04
CA MET A 237 -0.76 -22.74 23.77
C MET A 237 -0.38 -21.40 23.17
N LEU A 238 -1.15 -20.89 22.21
CA LEU A 238 -0.87 -19.62 21.54
C LEU A 238 -1.20 -18.41 22.43
N PHE A 239 -2.44 -18.33 22.88
CA PHE A 239 -3.02 -17.10 23.42
C PHE A 239 -2.98 -17.01 24.96
N LEU A 240 -2.60 -18.08 25.66
CA LEU A 240 -2.34 -18.04 27.10
C LEU A 240 -0.86 -18.25 27.41
N GLN A 241 -0.27 -19.38 26.96
CA GLN A 241 1.11 -19.73 27.31
C GLN A 241 2.14 -18.91 26.54
N ASN A 242 1.88 -18.56 25.27
CA ASN A 242 2.77 -17.78 24.41
C ASN A 242 2.18 -16.39 24.07
N ARG A 243 1.33 -15.83 24.90
CA ARG A 243 0.60 -14.59 24.63
C ARG A 243 1.53 -13.44 24.27
N GLN A 244 2.62 -13.27 25.00
CA GLN A 244 3.62 -12.23 24.71
C GLN A 244 4.24 -12.43 23.34
N ALA A 245 4.62 -13.65 22.97
CA ALA A 245 5.20 -13.94 21.67
C ALA A 245 4.23 -13.66 20.51
N VAL A 246 2.93 -13.92 20.70
CA VAL A 246 1.89 -13.58 19.71
C VAL A 246 1.73 -12.06 19.58
N ALA A 247 1.72 -11.33 20.70
CA ALA A 247 1.65 -9.87 20.73
C ALA A 247 2.88 -9.23 20.06
N ASP A 248 4.06 -9.74 20.35
CA ASP A 248 5.32 -9.27 19.74
C ASP A 248 5.33 -9.53 18.23
N ALA A 249 4.90 -10.70 17.79
CA ALA A 249 4.81 -11.04 16.38
C ALA A 249 3.82 -10.14 15.64
N PHE A 250 2.66 -9.86 16.25
CA PHE A 250 1.67 -8.96 15.69
C PHE A 250 2.21 -7.53 15.57
N LEU A 251 2.79 -6.97 16.64
CA LEU A 251 3.40 -5.65 16.63
C LEU A 251 4.52 -5.56 15.58
N MET A 252 5.41 -6.56 15.54
CA MET A 252 6.51 -6.60 14.56
C MET A 252 6.00 -6.65 13.12
N ARG A 253 4.91 -7.35 12.84
CA ARG A 253 4.26 -7.36 11.54
C ARG A 253 3.75 -5.97 11.17
N MET A 254 3.03 -5.31 12.07
CA MET A 254 2.53 -3.95 11.87
C MET A 254 3.69 -2.96 11.63
N ARG A 255 4.76 -3.05 12.43
CA ARG A 255 5.96 -2.23 12.26
C ARG A 255 6.68 -2.50 10.93
N ARG A 256 6.79 -3.76 10.50
CA ARG A 256 7.38 -4.10 9.20
C ARG A 256 6.57 -3.57 8.03
N TRP A 257 5.25 -3.51 8.14
CA TRP A 257 4.42 -2.86 7.11
C TRP A 257 4.68 -1.36 7.03
N ILE A 258 4.98 -0.71 8.15
CA ILE A 258 5.27 0.73 8.20
C ILE A 258 6.76 1.01 7.92
N PHE A 259 7.68 0.43 8.64
CA PHE A 259 9.12 0.74 8.57
C PHE A 259 9.92 -0.20 7.64
N GLY A 260 9.31 -1.25 7.08
CA GLY A 260 9.97 -2.20 6.20
C GLY A 260 10.68 -3.34 6.92
N PRO A 261 11.41 -4.20 6.16
CA PRO A 261 12.08 -5.39 6.71
C PRO A 261 13.11 -5.08 7.79
N GLY A 262 13.75 -3.90 7.73
CA GLY A 262 14.73 -3.42 8.71
C GLY A 262 14.12 -2.70 9.92
N ALA A 263 12.80 -2.82 10.16
CA ALA A 263 12.16 -2.23 11.33
C ALA A 263 12.86 -2.69 12.63
N PRO A 264 13.22 -1.77 13.53
CA PRO A 264 13.81 -2.15 14.81
C PRO A 264 12.89 -3.09 15.59
N VAL A 265 13.49 -4.14 16.16
CA VAL A 265 12.74 -5.07 17.01
C VAL A 265 12.29 -4.31 18.25
N LYS A 266 10.99 -4.33 18.50
CA LYS A 266 10.39 -3.74 19.71
C LYS A 266 9.38 -4.73 20.26
N ALA A 267 9.53 -5.10 21.50
CA ALA A 267 8.54 -5.90 22.21
C ALA A 267 7.26 -5.09 22.46
N ALA A 268 6.13 -5.76 22.47
CA ALA A 268 4.88 -5.14 22.86
C ALA A 268 4.94 -4.76 24.36
N ALA A 269 4.65 -3.51 24.67
CA ALA A 269 4.65 -3.04 26.05
C ALA A 269 3.54 -3.69 26.88
N ASP A 270 2.40 -3.99 26.24
CA ASP A 270 1.29 -4.72 26.83
C ASP A 270 0.85 -5.83 25.85
N SER A 271 0.85 -7.07 26.33
CA SER A 271 0.38 -8.22 25.56
C SER A 271 -1.12 -8.17 25.22
N ARG A 272 -1.86 -7.21 25.80
CA ARG A 272 -3.27 -6.96 25.50
C ARG A 272 -3.50 -5.99 24.32
N ILE A 273 -2.47 -5.29 23.86
CA ILE A 273 -2.55 -4.40 22.70
C ILE A 273 -2.55 -5.27 21.46
N THR A 274 -3.72 -5.66 21.00
CA THR A 274 -3.90 -6.57 19.87
C THR A 274 -4.89 -6.07 18.84
N GLY A 275 -5.44 -4.87 19.02
CA GLY A 275 -6.29 -4.19 18.04
C GLY A 275 -5.47 -3.48 16.96
N VAL A 276 -5.86 -3.63 15.71
CA VAL A 276 -5.17 -3.01 14.55
C VAL A 276 -5.09 -1.50 14.69
N ARG A 277 -6.19 -0.85 15.09
CA ARG A 277 -6.27 0.61 15.25
C ARG A 277 -5.36 1.14 16.33
N ASP A 278 -5.30 0.45 17.48
CA ASP A 278 -4.53 0.89 18.64
C ASP A 278 -3.02 0.82 18.34
N VAL A 279 -2.58 -0.30 17.78
CA VAL A 279 -1.18 -0.49 17.39
C VAL A 279 -0.77 0.54 16.33
N LEU A 280 -1.61 0.80 15.33
CA LEU A 280 -1.30 1.82 14.33
C LEU A 280 -1.27 3.22 14.90
N ARG A 281 -2.21 3.57 15.80
CA ARG A 281 -2.20 4.85 16.48
C ARG A 281 -0.90 5.06 17.25
N GLU A 282 -0.45 4.06 18.01
CA GLU A 282 0.84 4.12 18.72
C GLU A 282 2.00 4.34 17.75
N ILE A 283 2.06 3.57 16.65
CA ILE A 283 3.14 3.68 15.67
C ILE A 283 3.16 5.06 15.02
N VAL A 284 2.02 5.54 14.49
CA VAL A 284 1.97 6.78 13.71
C VAL A 284 2.11 8.04 14.58
N LEU A 285 1.92 7.95 15.87
CA LEU A 285 2.16 9.05 16.82
C LEU A 285 3.55 9.00 17.45
N SER A 286 4.33 7.94 17.22
CA SER A 286 5.67 7.80 17.79
C SER A 286 6.66 8.84 17.23
N PRO A 287 7.71 9.21 17.99
CA PRO A 287 8.80 10.06 17.50
C PRO A 287 9.54 9.43 16.30
N GLU A 288 9.71 8.11 16.33
CA GLU A 288 10.33 7.34 15.25
C GLU A 288 9.59 7.51 13.90
N TYR A 289 8.27 7.55 13.94
CA TYR A 289 7.46 7.81 12.74
C TYR A 289 7.57 9.26 12.27
N ALA A 290 7.84 10.21 13.18
CA ALA A 290 8.03 11.62 12.84
C ALA A 290 9.40 11.92 12.24
N ALA A 291 10.35 10.99 12.33
CA ALA A 291 11.70 11.20 11.82
C ALA A 291 11.73 11.45 10.31
N GLY A 292 12.69 12.25 9.87
CA GLY A 292 12.92 12.54 8.45
C GLY A 292 13.56 11.36 7.72
N SER A 293 13.33 11.27 6.42
CA SER A 293 13.92 10.23 5.59
C SER A 293 15.29 10.59 5.03
N VAL A 294 15.62 11.87 4.99
CA VAL A 294 16.92 12.37 4.47
C VAL A 294 18.03 12.07 5.47
N SER A 295 17.78 12.31 6.75
CA SER A 295 18.68 11.95 7.85
C SER A 295 18.80 10.44 8.09
N GLY A 296 17.91 9.64 7.47
CA GLY A 296 17.86 8.18 7.63
C GLY A 296 17.05 7.70 8.83
N GLY A 297 16.34 8.60 9.51
CA GLY A 297 15.48 8.25 10.66
C GLY A 297 14.22 7.48 10.27
N PHE A 298 13.67 7.75 9.06
CA PHE A 298 12.53 7.02 8.50
C PHE A 298 12.92 6.34 7.18
N PRO A 299 12.63 5.03 6.99
CA PRO A 299 13.00 4.32 5.78
C PRO A 299 12.06 4.68 4.63
N ALA A 300 12.59 5.22 3.54
CA ALA A 300 11.80 5.45 2.35
C ALA A 300 11.63 4.16 1.56
N ARG A 301 10.41 3.88 1.12
CA ARG A 301 10.03 2.68 0.39
C ARG A 301 9.19 3.02 -0.82
N ARG A 302 9.35 2.25 -1.90
CA ARG A 302 8.47 2.37 -3.06
C ARG A 302 7.02 2.14 -2.64
N LEU A 303 6.09 2.89 -3.22
CA LEU A 303 4.66 2.66 -3.02
C LEU A 303 4.28 1.26 -3.51
N ASP A 304 3.35 0.63 -2.82
CA ASP A 304 2.79 -0.65 -3.24
C ASP A 304 2.07 -0.50 -4.60
N ALA A 305 1.99 -1.59 -5.34
CA ALA A 305 1.40 -1.61 -6.67
C ALA A 305 -0.03 -1.07 -6.69
N GLU A 306 -0.83 -1.48 -5.70
CA GLU A 306 -2.24 -1.10 -5.56
C GLU A 306 -2.38 0.40 -5.27
N ILE A 307 -1.59 0.92 -4.33
CA ILE A 307 -1.58 2.35 -3.99
C ILE A 307 -1.16 3.19 -5.19
N LEU A 308 -0.17 2.72 -5.94
CA LEU A 308 0.36 3.43 -7.11
C LEU A 308 -0.66 3.45 -8.25
N ASP A 309 -1.34 2.32 -8.54
CA ASP A 309 -2.41 2.28 -9.55
C ASP A 309 -3.59 3.16 -9.14
N ASP A 310 -4.02 3.08 -7.88
CA ASP A 310 -5.09 3.91 -7.34
C ASP A 310 -4.74 5.39 -7.38
N ALA A 311 -3.49 5.77 -7.10
CA ALA A 311 -3.03 7.13 -7.23
C ALA A 311 -3.10 7.63 -8.69
N PHE A 312 -2.63 6.85 -9.66
CA PHE A 312 -2.75 7.22 -11.08
C PHE A 312 -4.20 7.33 -11.53
N CYS A 313 -5.05 6.41 -11.11
CA CYS A 313 -6.47 6.39 -11.49
C CYS A 313 -7.26 7.52 -10.82
N SER A 314 -7.07 7.77 -9.53
CA SER A 314 -7.74 8.87 -8.82
C SER A 314 -7.34 10.24 -9.34
N LEU A 315 -6.05 10.44 -9.64
CA LEU A 315 -5.54 11.69 -10.20
C LEU A 315 -6.05 11.99 -11.61
N SER A 316 -6.30 10.94 -12.42
CA SER A 316 -6.66 11.08 -13.83
C SER A 316 -8.14 10.83 -14.13
N GLY A 317 -8.91 10.29 -13.20
CA GLY A 317 -10.27 9.79 -13.46
C GLY A 317 -10.30 8.60 -14.43
N ALA A 318 -9.17 7.89 -14.58
CA ALA A 318 -9.10 6.75 -15.49
C ALA A 318 -9.73 5.52 -14.86
N LYS A 319 -10.38 4.71 -15.68
CA LYS A 319 -10.89 3.39 -15.32
C LYS A 319 -9.75 2.37 -15.24
N ARG A 320 -9.92 1.36 -14.41
CA ARG A 320 -9.02 0.23 -14.27
C ARG A 320 -9.42 -0.90 -15.21
N ASN A 321 -8.46 -1.76 -15.54
CA ASN A 321 -8.72 -2.97 -16.31
C ASN A 321 -8.07 -4.14 -15.58
N TYR A 322 -8.91 -4.96 -14.96
CA TYR A 322 -8.50 -6.15 -14.23
C TYR A 322 -8.68 -7.39 -15.08
N GLN A 323 -7.86 -8.38 -14.81
CA GLN A 323 -7.92 -9.71 -15.40
C GLN A 323 -8.07 -10.75 -14.28
N SER A 324 -8.93 -11.72 -14.50
CA SER A 324 -9.14 -12.85 -13.59
C SER A 324 -9.07 -14.16 -14.35
N PRO A 325 -8.45 -15.21 -13.78
CA PRO A 325 -8.56 -16.57 -14.31
C PRO A 325 -9.95 -17.17 -14.10
N ALA A 326 -10.67 -16.76 -13.03
CA ALA A 326 -12.04 -17.21 -12.80
C ALA A 326 -12.99 -16.54 -13.83
N PRO A 327 -13.92 -17.30 -14.44
CA PRO A 327 -14.83 -16.77 -15.45
C PRO A 327 -15.88 -15.83 -14.82
N GLU A 328 -16.39 -14.91 -15.64
CA GLU A 328 -17.59 -14.16 -15.28
C GLU A 328 -18.82 -15.09 -15.20
N PRO A 329 -19.76 -14.83 -14.29
CA PRO A 329 -19.90 -13.65 -13.43
C PRO A 329 -19.12 -13.72 -12.10
N PHE A 330 -18.39 -14.78 -11.82
CA PHE A 330 -17.75 -15.04 -10.52
C PHE A 330 -16.59 -14.06 -10.21
N SER A 331 -16.07 -13.38 -11.22
CA SER A 331 -14.90 -12.50 -11.07
C SER A 331 -15.12 -11.10 -11.61
N PHE A 332 -16.37 -10.69 -11.83
CA PHE A 332 -16.65 -9.33 -12.32
C PHE A 332 -16.27 -8.26 -11.30
N LEU A 333 -15.42 -7.32 -11.71
CA LEU A 333 -15.05 -6.14 -10.93
C LEU A 333 -15.40 -4.86 -11.69
N PRO A 334 -16.18 -3.94 -11.09
CA PRO A 334 -16.41 -2.63 -11.69
C PRO A 334 -15.08 -1.90 -11.93
N PRO A 335 -14.89 -1.28 -13.11
CA PRO A 335 -13.65 -0.57 -13.44
C PRO A 335 -13.34 0.63 -12.53
N GLU A 336 -14.33 1.10 -11.76
CA GLU A 336 -14.22 2.18 -10.78
C GLU A 336 -13.73 1.69 -9.42
N ARG A 337 -13.78 0.38 -9.14
CA ARG A 337 -13.39 -0.19 -7.85
C ARG A 337 -11.91 0.05 -7.59
N PRO A 338 -11.53 0.64 -6.43
CA PRO A 338 -10.13 0.82 -6.07
C PRO A 338 -9.37 -0.50 -5.99
N THR A 339 -8.11 -0.47 -6.38
CA THR A 339 -7.26 -1.66 -6.41
C THR A 339 -7.01 -2.23 -5.01
N VAL A 340 -6.95 -1.37 -4.00
CA VAL A 340 -6.86 -1.78 -2.59
C VAL A 340 -8.11 -2.53 -2.09
N CYS A 341 -9.23 -2.42 -2.80
CA CYS A 341 -10.49 -3.10 -2.47
C CYS A 341 -10.66 -4.44 -3.19
N ILE A 342 -9.67 -4.95 -3.91
CA ILE A 342 -9.76 -6.24 -4.60
C ILE A 342 -9.66 -7.36 -3.57
N GLU A 343 -10.71 -8.14 -3.46
CA GLU A 343 -10.80 -9.26 -2.51
C GLU A 343 -9.83 -10.39 -2.86
N ASP A 344 -9.81 -10.76 -4.12
CA ASP A 344 -9.15 -11.96 -4.63
C ASP A 344 -7.71 -11.70 -5.08
N GLY A 345 -6.76 -12.46 -4.53
CA GLY A 345 -5.36 -12.43 -4.96
C GLY A 345 -5.14 -12.86 -6.40
N SER A 346 -6.07 -13.63 -6.98
CA SER A 346 -6.01 -14.09 -8.38
C SER A 346 -6.33 -12.99 -9.38
N ILE A 347 -7.06 -11.97 -8.98
CA ILE A 347 -7.40 -10.84 -9.86
C ILE A 347 -6.25 -9.87 -9.91
N SER A 348 -5.72 -9.58 -11.10
CA SER A 348 -4.55 -8.73 -11.27
C SER A 348 -4.63 -7.89 -12.56
N SER A 349 -3.56 -7.22 -12.89
CA SER A 349 -3.34 -6.53 -14.17
C SER A 349 -1.84 -6.54 -14.49
N GLY A 350 -1.50 -6.27 -15.74
CA GLY A 350 -0.09 -6.15 -16.13
C GLY A 350 0.69 -5.10 -15.32
N PHE A 351 0.01 -4.01 -14.90
CA PHE A 351 0.60 -3.00 -14.02
C PHE A 351 0.88 -3.58 -12.62
N LEU A 352 -0.12 -4.20 -12.01
CA LEU A 352 -0.02 -4.74 -10.64
C LEU A 352 1.05 -5.82 -10.55
N SER A 353 1.11 -6.74 -11.51
CA SER A 353 2.15 -7.77 -11.57
C SER A 353 3.54 -7.17 -11.77
N LEU A 354 3.68 -6.16 -12.64
CA LEU A 354 4.94 -5.47 -12.87
C LEU A 354 5.45 -4.74 -11.62
N PHE A 355 4.55 -4.18 -10.82
CA PHE A 355 4.88 -3.41 -9.61
C PHE A 355 4.83 -4.22 -8.33
N GLY A 356 4.78 -5.57 -8.41
CA GLY A 356 5.01 -6.49 -7.30
C GLY A 356 3.84 -6.64 -6.34
N ARG A 357 2.60 -6.62 -6.85
CA ARG A 357 1.44 -7.07 -6.07
C ARG A 357 1.64 -8.55 -5.70
N PRO A 358 1.43 -8.95 -4.43
CA PRO A 358 1.59 -10.35 -4.03
C PRO A 358 0.51 -11.24 -4.65
N ALA A 359 0.89 -12.46 -4.99
CA ALA A 359 -0.02 -13.47 -5.50
C ALA A 359 -0.89 -14.10 -4.40
N ARG A 360 -0.54 -13.89 -3.12
CA ARG A 360 -1.17 -14.47 -1.92
C ARG A 360 -1.05 -16.00 -1.87
N ASP A 361 0.06 -16.51 -2.35
CA ASP A 361 0.33 -17.95 -2.37
C ASP A 361 0.88 -18.46 -1.04
N THR A 362 1.81 -17.70 -0.46
CA THR A 362 2.59 -18.13 0.71
C THR A 362 2.13 -17.50 2.02
N GLY A 363 1.49 -16.33 1.96
CA GLY A 363 1.17 -15.51 3.13
C GLY A 363 2.39 -14.89 3.81
N LEU A 364 3.55 -14.92 3.17
CA LEU A 364 4.76 -14.25 3.64
C LEU A 364 4.73 -12.77 3.28
N MET A 365 5.29 -11.94 4.14
CA MET A 365 5.31 -10.48 3.91
C MET A 365 6.24 -10.07 2.76
N ASP A 366 7.26 -10.85 2.46
CA ASP A 366 8.24 -10.63 1.39
C ASP A 366 7.74 -11.08 0.01
N GLU A 367 6.59 -11.76 -0.06
CA GLU A 367 5.90 -12.04 -1.32
C GLU A 367 5.51 -10.74 -2.04
N ARG A 368 5.31 -9.65 -1.29
CA ARG A 368 5.10 -8.32 -1.85
C ARG A 368 6.42 -7.73 -2.35
N GLY A 369 6.56 -7.62 -3.67
CA GLY A 369 7.76 -7.10 -4.31
C GLY A 369 7.98 -5.61 -4.04
N GLY A 370 9.05 -5.29 -3.29
CA GLY A 370 9.49 -3.91 -3.02
C GLY A 370 10.57 -3.40 -3.97
N ASP A 371 11.15 -4.26 -4.79
CA ASP A 371 12.29 -3.95 -5.63
C ASP A 371 11.97 -2.99 -6.78
N VAL A 372 12.95 -2.19 -7.16
CA VAL A 372 12.85 -1.26 -8.28
C VAL A 372 13.61 -1.84 -9.48
N THR A 373 12.87 -2.19 -10.52
CA THR A 373 13.41 -2.80 -11.72
C THR A 373 13.51 -1.81 -12.88
N ALA A 374 14.40 -2.11 -13.84
CA ALA A 374 14.49 -1.33 -15.09
C ALA A 374 13.18 -1.39 -15.89
N LYS A 375 12.47 -2.53 -15.86
CA LYS A 375 11.16 -2.70 -16.53
C LYS A 375 10.11 -1.72 -15.99
N GLN A 376 10.03 -1.55 -14.66
CA GLN A 376 9.11 -0.59 -14.04
C GLN A 376 9.41 0.85 -14.46
N ARG A 377 10.70 1.25 -14.50
CA ARG A 377 11.12 2.57 -14.95
C ARG A 377 10.76 2.80 -16.42
N LEU A 378 11.07 1.85 -17.29
CA LEU A 378 10.72 1.94 -18.71
C LEU A 378 9.21 2.01 -18.92
N TYR A 379 8.42 1.30 -18.13
CA TYR A 379 6.97 1.38 -18.19
C TYR A 379 6.47 2.78 -17.85
N LEU A 380 6.94 3.37 -16.73
CA LEU A 380 6.55 4.73 -16.34
C LEU A 380 6.96 5.79 -17.38
N PHE A 381 8.11 5.62 -18.03
CA PHE A 381 8.59 6.55 -19.04
C PHE A 381 7.88 6.43 -20.38
N ASN A 382 7.56 5.22 -20.84
CA ASN A 382 7.16 4.94 -22.22
C ASN A 382 5.72 4.45 -22.37
N SER A 383 5.03 4.07 -21.29
CA SER A 383 3.67 3.51 -21.40
C SER A 383 2.68 4.55 -21.93
N GLY A 384 1.98 4.19 -23.02
CA GLY A 384 0.88 4.98 -23.56
C GLY A 384 -0.29 5.13 -22.57
N ASP A 385 -0.47 4.17 -21.65
CA ASP A 385 -1.47 4.26 -20.58
C ASP A 385 -1.12 5.37 -19.59
N ILE A 386 0.11 5.39 -19.10
CA ILE A 386 0.61 6.45 -18.20
C ILE A 386 0.51 7.82 -18.90
N HIS A 387 0.89 7.92 -20.17
CA HIS A 387 0.77 9.18 -20.90
C HIS A 387 -0.68 9.65 -21.05
N ARG A 388 -1.63 8.76 -21.29
CA ARG A 388 -3.07 9.11 -21.35
C ARG A 388 -3.58 9.57 -19.96
N LYS A 389 -3.23 8.85 -18.89
CA LYS A 389 -3.57 9.24 -17.51
C LYS A 389 -3.02 10.62 -17.15
N LEU A 390 -1.77 10.89 -17.46
CA LEU A 390 -1.13 12.21 -17.24
C LEU A 390 -1.75 13.32 -18.08
N GLY A 391 -2.15 13.02 -19.32
CA GLY A 391 -2.87 14.00 -20.14
C GLY A 391 -4.18 14.46 -19.52
N ARG A 392 -4.94 13.54 -18.90
CA ARG A 392 -6.17 13.85 -18.16
C ARG A 392 -5.90 14.60 -16.87
N LEU A 393 -4.86 14.23 -16.13
CA LEU A 393 -4.46 14.90 -14.90
C LEU A 393 -4.05 16.36 -15.14
N ALA A 394 -3.19 16.59 -16.12
CA ALA A 394 -2.65 17.91 -16.42
C ALA A 394 -3.69 18.87 -17.00
N ILE A 395 -4.63 18.32 -17.75
CA ILE A 395 -5.70 19.04 -18.43
C ILE A 395 -7.02 18.40 -18.02
N PRO A 396 -7.62 18.78 -16.89
CA PRO A 396 -8.92 18.28 -16.48
C PRO A 396 -9.95 18.46 -17.62
N GLN A 397 -10.92 17.56 -17.71
CA GLN A 397 -11.92 17.60 -18.78
C GLN A 397 -12.57 18.99 -18.86
N TRP A 398 -12.61 19.55 -20.07
CA TRP A 398 -13.24 20.84 -20.36
C TRP A 398 -14.70 20.90 -19.96
N LYS A 399 -15.40 19.77 -20.10
CA LYS A 399 -16.79 19.60 -19.69
C LYS A 399 -16.88 18.58 -18.56
N LEU A 400 -17.72 18.88 -17.58
CA LEU A 400 -18.16 17.93 -16.57
C LEU A 400 -19.10 16.89 -17.19
N ALA A 401 -19.44 15.85 -16.44
CA ALA A 401 -20.33 14.79 -16.90
C ALA A 401 -21.74 15.31 -17.28
N ASP A 402 -22.17 16.41 -16.69
CA ASP A 402 -23.43 17.12 -16.97
C ASP A 402 -23.36 18.04 -18.21
N GLY A 403 -22.25 18.05 -18.92
CA GLY A 403 -22.04 18.89 -20.10
C GLY A 403 -21.65 20.34 -19.80
N SER A 404 -21.66 20.77 -18.54
CA SER A 404 -21.23 22.11 -18.14
C SER A 404 -19.73 22.31 -18.30
N VAL A 405 -19.30 23.57 -18.48
CA VAL A 405 -17.87 23.89 -18.54
C VAL A 405 -17.28 23.82 -17.14
N ASN A 406 -16.27 22.99 -16.97
CA ASN A 406 -15.54 22.84 -15.71
C ASN A 406 -15.04 24.21 -15.22
N PRO A 407 -15.50 24.69 -14.04
CA PRO A 407 -15.15 26.01 -13.51
C PRO A 407 -13.63 26.21 -13.35
N TYR A 408 -12.88 25.13 -13.15
CA TYR A 408 -11.42 25.15 -13.06
C TYR A 408 -10.77 25.76 -14.34
N TYR A 409 -11.36 25.52 -15.51
CA TYR A 409 -10.84 26.06 -16.76
C TYR A 409 -11.08 27.56 -16.96
N ARG A 410 -12.19 28.07 -16.45
CA ARG A 410 -12.55 29.49 -16.66
C ARG A 410 -11.86 30.45 -15.69
N LYS A 411 -11.56 29.99 -14.46
CA LYS A 411 -11.19 30.88 -13.36
C LYS A 411 -9.77 30.70 -12.83
N THR A 412 -9.02 29.65 -13.24
CA THR A 412 -7.72 29.37 -12.66
C THR A 412 -6.60 29.90 -13.54
N PRO A 413 -5.85 30.94 -13.11
CA PRO A 413 -4.73 31.47 -13.86
C PRO A 413 -3.58 30.44 -13.96
N PRO A 414 -2.72 30.56 -14.99
CA PRO A 414 -1.65 29.61 -15.26
C PRO A 414 -0.76 29.21 -14.08
N PRO A 415 -0.26 30.13 -13.24
CA PRO A 415 0.55 29.76 -12.08
C PRO A 415 -0.20 28.84 -11.09
N LYS A 416 -1.46 29.15 -10.80
CA LYS A 416 -2.29 28.33 -9.90
C LYS A 416 -2.58 26.93 -10.45
N ARG A 417 -2.56 26.72 -11.78
CA ARG A 417 -2.69 25.38 -12.37
C ARG A 417 -1.46 24.52 -12.10
N ILE A 418 -0.28 25.11 -12.13
CA ILE A 418 0.96 24.43 -11.79
C ILE A 418 0.95 24.08 -10.30
N ASP A 419 0.57 25.00 -9.43
CA ASP A 419 0.45 24.76 -7.99
C ASP A 419 -0.54 23.61 -7.71
N GLY A 420 -1.70 23.59 -8.36
CA GLY A 420 -2.69 22.51 -8.22
C GLY A 420 -2.16 21.14 -8.66
N ILE A 421 -1.28 21.05 -9.67
CA ILE A 421 -0.62 19.80 -10.05
C ILE A 421 0.30 19.32 -8.92
N TYR A 422 1.10 20.20 -8.34
CA TYR A 422 1.99 19.86 -7.22
C TYR A 422 1.20 19.41 -5.98
N TRP A 423 0.17 20.17 -5.59
CA TRP A 423 -0.66 19.82 -4.44
C TRP A 423 -1.34 18.46 -4.57
N ARG A 424 -1.88 18.16 -5.76
CA ARG A 424 -2.53 16.87 -6.01
C ARG A 424 -1.57 15.68 -6.05
N ILE A 425 -0.36 15.87 -6.60
CA ILE A 425 0.60 14.77 -6.78
C ILE A 425 1.54 14.64 -5.59
N LEU A 426 2.10 15.75 -5.09
CA LEU A 426 3.16 15.78 -4.08
C LEU A 426 2.70 16.31 -2.72
N SER A 427 1.44 16.75 -2.60
CA SER A 427 0.88 17.31 -1.35
C SER A 427 1.60 18.57 -0.85
N ARG A 428 2.19 19.35 -1.76
CA ARG A 428 2.89 20.60 -1.48
C ARG A 428 2.84 21.57 -2.65
N ALA A 429 3.15 22.82 -2.40
CA ALA A 429 3.42 23.79 -3.46
C ALA A 429 4.79 23.52 -4.14
N PRO A 430 5.00 23.96 -5.39
CA PRO A 430 6.33 23.96 -6.00
C PRO A 430 7.28 24.88 -5.24
N SER A 431 8.52 24.43 -5.06
CA SER A 431 9.60 25.26 -4.49
C SER A 431 9.96 26.43 -5.41
N ASN A 432 10.67 27.43 -4.88
CA ASN A 432 11.15 28.56 -5.68
C ASN A 432 12.04 28.11 -6.84
N HIS A 433 12.86 27.08 -6.64
CA HIS A 433 13.69 26.51 -7.69
C HIS A 433 12.83 25.88 -8.80
N GLU A 434 11.84 25.06 -8.45
CA GLU A 434 10.92 24.42 -9.39
C GLU A 434 10.13 25.49 -10.19
N ARG A 435 9.63 26.54 -9.53
CA ARG A 435 8.96 27.67 -10.20
C ARG A 435 9.87 28.36 -11.21
N LYS A 436 11.14 28.57 -10.86
CA LYS A 436 12.13 29.18 -11.76
C LYS A 436 12.36 28.31 -13.00
N VAL A 437 12.61 27.03 -12.82
CA VAL A 437 12.80 26.06 -13.92
C VAL A 437 11.59 26.04 -14.84
N ILE A 438 10.38 25.98 -14.28
CA ILE A 438 9.13 25.96 -15.06
C ILE A 438 8.95 27.26 -15.83
N ALA A 439 9.27 28.41 -15.23
CA ALA A 439 9.20 29.73 -15.89
C ALA A 439 10.18 29.81 -17.07
N GLU A 440 11.42 29.33 -16.90
CA GLU A 440 12.43 29.30 -17.98
C GLU A 440 11.98 28.41 -19.15
N LEU A 441 11.41 27.23 -18.85
CA LEU A 441 10.85 26.32 -19.87
C LEU A 441 9.68 26.98 -20.61
N TRP A 442 8.82 27.69 -19.88
CA TRP A 442 7.70 28.40 -20.46
C TRP A 442 8.19 29.54 -21.40
N SER A 443 9.17 30.34 -20.99
CA SER A 443 9.72 31.40 -21.82
C SER A 443 10.30 30.90 -23.14
N LYS A 444 11.05 29.80 -23.10
CA LYS A 444 11.60 29.14 -24.31
C LYS A 444 10.51 28.63 -25.27
N ARG A 445 9.38 28.12 -24.74
CA ARG A 445 8.26 27.64 -25.55
C ARG A 445 7.39 28.75 -26.12
N SER A 446 7.15 29.80 -25.34
CA SER A 446 6.26 30.88 -25.71
C SER A 446 6.81 31.78 -26.83
N ASN A 447 8.14 31.81 -26.96
CA ASN A 447 8.83 32.63 -27.98
C ASN A 447 8.86 31.97 -29.37
N GLY A 448 8.53 30.68 -29.48
CA GLY A 448 8.63 29.92 -30.76
C GLY A 448 7.31 29.49 -31.41
N GLY A 449 6.14 29.77 -30.83
CA GLY A 449 4.92 29.11 -31.23
C GLY A 449 3.69 29.97 -31.54
N LYS A 450 2.99 29.68 -32.68
CA LYS A 450 1.76 30.35 -33.09
C LYS A 450 0.55 30.03 -32.18
N ASN A 451 0.61 28.97 -31.32
CA ASN A 451 -0.49 28.53 -30.44
C ASN A 451 -0.04 28.45 -28.97
N ARG A 452 -0.07 29.59 -28.28
CA ARG A 452 0.35 29.72 -26.88
C ARG A 452 -0.43 28.83 -25.89
N LYS A 453 -1.71 28.57 -26.18
CA LYS A 453 -2.56 27.70 -25.31
C LYS A 453 -2.16 26.24 -25.43
N ALA A 454 -1.91 25.74 -26.62
CA ALA A 454 -1.44 24.37 -26.84
C ALA A 454 -0.07 24.16 -26.17
N SER A 455 0.85 25.10 -26.33
CA SER A 455 2.18 25.05 -25.70
C SER A 455 2.11 25.03 -24.17
N PHE A 456 1.15 25.74 -23.56
CA PHE A 456 0.97 25.72 -22.10
C PHE A 456 0.40 24.35 -21.62
N ASN A 457 -0.53 23.77 -22.34
CA ASN A 457 -1.06 22.44 -22.02
C ASN A 457 0.03 21.35 -22.13
N GLU A 458 0.93 21.46 -23.10
CA GLU A 458 2.09 20.58 -23.19
C GLU A 458 3.05 20.76 -22.01
N LEU A 459 3.30 22.00 -21.59
CA LEU A 459 4.09 22.28 -20.39
C LEU A 459 3.48 21.60 -19.15
N LEU A 460 2.17 21.71 -18.95
CA LEU A 460 1.48 21.07 -17.82
C LEU A 460 1.63 19.55 -17.83
N ARG A 461 1.55 18.93 -19.01
CA ARG A 461 1.77 17.48 -19.18
C ARG A 461 3.22 17.09 -18.85
N ASP A 462 4.19 17.87 -19.29
CA ASP A 462 5.59 17.60 -19.03
C ASP A 462 5.94 17.80 -17.54
N VAL A 463 5.36 18.81 -16.88
CA VAL A 463 5.46 18.99 -15.44
C VAL A 463 4.87 17.79 -14.70
N ALA A 464 3.64 17.40 -15.02
CA ALA A 464 3.00 16.24 -14.40
C ALA A 464 3.81 14.95 -14.62
N TRP A 465 4.30 14.73 -15.85
CA TRP A 465 5.13 13.57 -16.18
C TRP A 465 6.45 13.54 -15.37
N SER A 466 7.09 14.67 -15.21
CA SER A 466 8.34 14.76 -14.44
C SER A 466 8.10 14.48 -12.95
N ILE A 467 7.03 15.02 -12.39
CA ILE A 467 6.67 14.84 -10.98
C ILE A 467 6.33 13.38 -10.67
N VAL A 468 5.51 12.71 -11.49
CA VAL A 468 5.14 11.31 -11.23
C VAL A 468 6.29 10.33 -11.43
N ASN A 469 7.34 10.72 -12.15
CA ASN A 469 8.58 9.96 -12.28
C ASN A 469 9.61 10.32 -11.20
N SER A 470 9.29 11.24 -10.30
CA SER A 470 10.16 11.60 -9.19
C SER A 470 10.12 10.56 -8.08
N LYS A 471 11.20 10.47 -7.29
CA LYS A 471 11.21 9.64 -6.08
C LYS A 471 10.19 10.10 -5.06
N GLU A 472 9.93 11.41 -4.97
CA GLU A 472 8.96 11.98 -4.05
C GLU A 472 7.54 11.45 -4.29
N PHE A 473 7.16 11.20 -5.56
CA PHE A 473 5.87 10.58 -5.87
C PHE A 473 5.89 9.06 -5.69
N LEU A 474 6.93 8.40 -6.20
CA LEU A 474 7.01 6.93 -6.27
C LEU A 474 7.30 6.27 -4.93
N TYR A 475 7.80 7.03 -3.96
CA TYR A 475 8.20 6.51 -2.66
C TYR A 475 7.42 7.18 -1.54
N ARG A 476 7.24 6.42 -0.49
CA ARG A 476 6.87 6.93 0.82
C ARG A 476 8.16 7.36 1.53
N ILE A 477 8.28 8.61 1.82
CA ILE A 477 9.44 9.25 2.44
C ILE A 477 9.10 9.80 3.82
#